data_f630a9f0055785eecfe25989888840ca
#
_entry.id   f630a9f0055785eecfe25989888840ca
#
_cell.length_a   1.000
_cell.length_b   1.000
_cell.length_c   1.000
_cell.angle_alpha   90.00
_cell.angle_beta   90.00
_cell.angle_gamma   90.00
#
_symmetry.space_group_name_H-M   'P 1'
#
loop_
_entity.id
_entity.type
_entity.pdbx_description
1 polymer ?
#
loop_
_entity_poly.entity_id
_entity_poly.type
_entity_poly.pdbx_seq_one_letter_code
_entity_poly.pdbx_strand_id
1 'polypeptide(L)'
;MLAWFALLAVAITARSEEPGHDADRSIYKAPRAAEPPRVDGVGDDLAWDRAAWRELKYRWLGPELESSDFQGRYKVTWTPERIYLLLEFVDDILIDTHRDPLQRYWDDDTLEVFIDEDHSGGNHQFNHNAFAYHFALDNQAIDIGTDQRPRSYSHHVESRWQQNADNIVWEVSIDIYTDDYRDDVDTNRPVTLYAGKLMGFMVAYCDNDGSDIREHFIGSEFAAGDHKDRGWIDAGLFGTLQLVE
;
A
#
# COMPACT_ATOMS: atom_id res chain seq x y z
N MET A 1 61.46 -11.10 42.96
CA MET A 1 60.82 -10.72 41.67
C MET A 1 59.57 -11.57 41.54
N LEU A 2 58.42 -11.01 41.89
CA LEU A 2 57.12 -11.67 41.67
C LEU A 2 56.46 -11.06 40.39
N ALA A 3 56.23 -11.90 39.39
CA ALA A 3 55.55 -11.53 38.17
C ALA A 3 54.02 -11.69 38.38
N TRP A 4 53.29 -10.63 38.20
CA TRP A 4 51.80 -10.64 38.16
C TRP A 4 51.36 -10.90 36.74
N PHE A 5 50.62 -11.99 36.53
CA PHE A 5 49.88 -12.24 35.29
C PHE A 5 48.47 -11.63 35.43
N ALA A 6 48.18 -10.64 34.62
CA ALA A 6 46.83 -10.11 34.50
C ALA A 6 46.06 -10.96 33.49
N LEU A 7 44.99 -11.64 33.94
CA LEU A 7 44.01 -12.26 33.04
C LEU A 7 43.08 -11.20 32.49
N LEU A 8 43.13 -10.98 31.17
CA LEU A 8 42.13 -10.19 30.46
C LEU A 8 40.91 -11.08 30.21
N ALA A 9 39.80 -10.82 30.89
CA ALA A 9 38.52 -11.41 30.59
C ALA A 9 37.88 -10.66 29.41
N VAL A 10 37.79 -11.31 28.23
CA VAL A 10 37.03 -10.83 27.10
C VAL A 10 35.54 -11.13 27.36
N ALA A 11 34.78 -10.12 27.68
CA ALA A 11 33.32 -10.23 27.74
C ALA A 11 32.76 -10.35 26.32
N ILE A 12 32.33 -11.53 25.93
CA ILE A 12 31.53 -11.76 24.73
C ILE A 12 30.11 -11.28 25.07
N THR A 13 29.74 -10.08 24.62
CA THR A 13 28.36 -9.65 24.64
C THR A 13 27.62 -10.44 23.56
N ALA A 14 26.81 -11.40 23.97
CA ALA A 14 25.83 -12.03 23.12
C ALA A 14 24.85 -10.96 22.68
N ARG A 15 24.89 -10.64 21.39
CA ARG A 15 23.87 -9.82 20.73
C ARG A 15 22.63 -10.68 20.73
N SER A 16 21.62 -10.31 21.51
CA SER A 16 20.28 -10.90 21.40
C SER A 16 19.78 -10.59 19.97
N GLU A 17 19.70 -11.60 19.13
CA GLU A 17 18.94 -11.52 17.89
C GLU A 17 17.49 -11.27 18.31
N GLU A 18 16.97 -10.13 17.96
CA GLU A 18 15.53 -9.87 18.02
C GLU A 18 14.82 -10.96 17.20
N PRO A 19 13.71 -11.56 17.68
CA PRO A 19 12.99 -12.57 16.93
C PRO A 19 12.58 -12.01 15.57
N GLY A 20 12.93 -12.73 14.52
CA GLY A 20 12.80 -12.32 13.14
C GLY A 20 11.42 -11.78 12.80
N HIS A 21 11.41 -10.69 12.10
CA HIS A 21 10.29 -9.86 11.66
C HIS A 21 9.30 -10.55 10.69
N ASP A 22 9.57 -11.80 10.30
CA ASP A 22 8.76 -12.56 9.33
C ASP A 22 7.52 -13.26 9.91
N ALA A 23 7.34 -13.28 11.22
CA ALA A 23 6.28 -14.08 11.84
C ALA A 23 4.89 -13.41 11.89
N ASP A 24 4.77 -12.12 11.55
CA ASP A 24 3.52 -11.35 11.75
C ASP A 24 3.01 -10.63 10.49
N ARG A 25 3.55 -10.92 9.31
CA ARG A 25 3.01 -10.35 8.07
C ARG A 25 1.72 -11.06 7.69
N SER A 26 0.67 -10.28 7.50
CA SER A 26 -0.62 -10.82 7.12
C SER A 26 -0.58 -11.39 5.70
N ILE A 27 -1.24 -12.54 5.50
CA ILE A 27 -1.48 -13.09 4.17
C ILE A 27 -2.91 -12.77 3.78
N TYR A 28 -3.09 -12.06 2.67
CA TYR A 28 -4.37 -11.88 2.03
C TYR A 28 -4.51 -12.87 0.87
N LYS A 29 -5.51 -13.74 0.92
CA LYS A 29 -5.83 -14.66 -0.18
C LYS A 29 -6.86 -14.00 -1.08
N ALA A 30 -6.42 -13.47 -2.22
CA ALA A 30 -7.29 -12.87 -3.21
C ALA A 30 -7.88 -13.98 -4.10
N PRO A 31 -9.20 -14.19 -4.14
CA PRO A 31 -9.83 -15.12 -5.04
C PRO A 31 -9.83 -14.58 -6.46
N ARG A 32 -9.80 -15.50 -7.45
CA ARG A 32 -9.96 -15.12 -8.85
C ARG A 32 -11.42 -14.74 -9.13
N ALA A 33 -11.63 -13.59 -9.76
CA ALA A 33 -12.93 -13.19 -10.28
C ALA A 33 -13.27 -14.02 -11.52
N ALA A 34 -14.53 -14.46 -11.64
CA ALA A 34 -15.02 -15.12 -12.84
C ALA A 34 -15.15 -14.13 -14.03
N GLU A 35 -15.59 -12.93 -13.71
CA GLU A 35 -15.68 -11.78 -14.60
C GLU A 35 -15.06 -10.57 -13.87
N PRO A 36 -14.37 -9.66 -14.57
CA PRO A 36 -13.80 -8.49 -13.95
C PRO A 36 -14.90 -7.60 -13.34
N PRO A 37 -14.71 -7.06 -12.11
CA PRO A 37 -15.63 -6.06 -11.59
C PRO A 37 -15.55 -4.77 -12.42
N ARG A 38 -16.63 -4.02 -12.45
CA ARG A 38 -16.64 -2.66 -13.02
C ARG A 38 -16.02 -1.70 -12.00
N VAL A 39 -15.18 -0.84 -12.49
CA VAL A 39 -14.60 0.23 -11.67
C VAL A 39 -15.52 1.45 -11.79
N ASP A 40 -16.61 1.46 -11.01
CA ASP A 40 -17.62 2.54 -11.06
C ASP A 40 -17.90 3.20 -9.71
N GLY A 41 -17.28 2.71 -8.63
CA GLY A 41 -17.42 3.23 -7.27
C GLY A 41 -18.68 2.76 -6.55
N VAL A 42 -19.33 1.69 -7.02
CA VAL A 42 -20.55 1.15 -6.40
C VAL A 42 -20.28 -0.09 -5.55
N GLY A 43 -19.37 -0.97 -5.97
CA GLY A 43 -18.95 -2.14 -5.22
C GLY A 43 -19.97 -3.27 -5.15
N ASP A 44 -20.94 -3.34 -6.09
CA ASP A 44 -22.05 -4.30 -6.09
C ASP A 44 -21.83 -5.52 -7.01
N ASP A 45 -20.65 -5.64 -7.62
CA ASP A 45 -20.33 -6.75 -8.51
C ASP A 45 -20.15 -8.09 -7.79
N LEU A 46 -20.63 -9.19 -8.39
CA LEU A 46 -20.45 -10.55 -7.86
C LEU A 46 -18.98 -10.96 -7.70
N ALA A 47 -18.07 -10.29 -8.38
CA ALA A 47 -16.62 -10.46 -8.26
C ALA A 47 -16.14 -10.32 -6.81
N TRP A 48 -16.83 -9.52 -6.00
CA TRP A 48 -16.47 -9.22 -4.61
C TRP A 48 -16.98 -10.25 -3.60
N ASP A 49 -17.90 -11.14 -3.97
CA ASP A 49 -18.57 -12.06 -3.03
C ASP A 49 -17.60 -13.03 -2.34
N ARG A 50 -16.56 -13.48 -3.06
CA ARG A 50 -15.58 -14.44 -2.53
C ARG A 50 -14.40 -13.78 -1.80
N ALA A 51 -14.22 -12.48 -1.98
CA ALA A 51 -13.11 -11.72 -1.38
C ALA A 51 -13.43 -11.37 0.08
N ALA A 52 -12.48 -11.62 0.97
CA ALA A 52 -12.64 -11.34 2.39
C ALA A 52 -12.33 -9.87 2.70
N TRP A 53 -13.12 -9.26 3.58
CA TRP A 53 -12.81 -7.95 4.12
C TRP A 53 -11.55 -7.97 5.00
N ARG A 54 -10.73 -6.94 4.87
CA ARG A 54 -9.62 -6.59 5.76
C ARG A 54 -9.76 -5.14 6.18
N GLU A 55 -9.37 -4.83 7.40
CA GLU A 55 -9.45 -3.49 7.97
C GLU A 55 -8.16 -2.71 7.74
N LEU A 56 -8.26 -1.39 7.54
CA LEU A 56 -7.20 -0.43 7.74
C LEU A 56 -7.18 -0.07 9.24
N LYS A 57 -6.25 -0.62 9.99
CA LYS A 57 -6.29 -0.57 11.46
C LYS A 57 -5.00 -0.10 12.14
N TYR A 58 -3.92 0.01 11.38
CA TYR A 58 -2.64 0.42 11.93
C TYR A 58 -2.41 1.90 11.66
N ARG A 59 -2.55 2.72 12.68
CA ARG A 59 -2.20 4.13 12.60
C ARG A 59 -0.69 4.31 12.64
N TRP A 60 -0.13 4.85 11.58
CA TRP A 60 1.31 5.11 11.43
C TRP A 60 1.67 6.55 11.81
N LEU A 61 0.82 7.51 11.47
CA LEU A 61 0.95 8.92 11.85
C LEU A 61 -0.34 9.45 12.50
N GLY A 62 -0.22 10.57 13.17
CA GLY A 62 -1.33 11.31 13.76
C GLY A 62 -1.65 10.93 15.21
N PRO A 63 -2.57 11.64 15.87
CA PRO A 63 -3.10 11.34 17.19
C PRO A 63 -3.95 10.07 17.20
N GLU A 64 -4.60 9.75 18.30
CA GLU A 64 -5.58 8.67 18.37
C GLU A 64 -6.79 9.02 17.51
N LEU A 65 -7.19 8.03 16.68
CA LEU A 65 -8.22 8.19 15.66
C LEU A 65 -9.58 7.72 16.22
N GLU A 66 -10.58 8.56 16.09
CA GLU A 66 -11.97 8.19 16.42
C GLU A 66 -12.61 7.52 15.20
N SER A 67 -13.48 6.55 15.43
CA SER A 67 -14.15 5.82 14.34
C SER A 67 -15.17 6.66 13.57
N SER A 68 -15.53 7.84 14.09
CA SER A 68 -16.38 8.83 13.40
C SER A 68 -15.58 9.72 12.47
N ASP A 69 -14.28 9.83 12.66
CA ASP A 69 -13.30 10.54 11.88
C ASP A 69 -12.92 9.64 10.67
N PHE A 70 -12.21 8.55 10.91
CA PHE A 70 -11.92 7.59 9.85
C PHE A 70 -12.08 6.15 10.32
N GLN A 71 -12.67 5.32 9.47
CA GLN A 71 -12.56 3.86 9.53
C GLN A 71 -12.68 3.28 8.12
N GLY A 72 -11.81 2.33 7.76
CA GLY A 72 -11.79 1.75 6.43
C GLY A 72 -11.53 0.25 6.40
N ARG A 73 -12.05 -0.40 5.35
CA ARG A 73 -11.81 -1.81 5.05
C ARG A 73 -11.73 -2.04 3.55
N TYR A 74 -11.05 -3.09 3.15
CA TYR A 74 -10.85 -3.38 1.74
C TYR A 74 -11.03 -4.86 1.40
N LYS A 75 -11.26 -5.13 0.13
CA LYS A 75 -11.23 -6.44 -0.53
C LYS A 75 -10.29 -6.40 -1.72
N VAL A 76 -9.72 -7.56 -2.06
CA VAL A 76 -8.92 -7.73 -3.29
C VAL A 76 -9.42 -8.96 -4.04
N THR A 77 -9.58 -8.82 -5.34
CA THR A 77 -9.79 -9.92 -6.29
C THR A 77 -8.89 -9.72 -7.51
N TRP A 78 -8.82 -10.69 -8.42
CA TRP A 78 -7.93 -10.61 -9.57
C TRP A 78 -8.48 -11.33 -10.79
N THR A 79 -8.02 -10.91 -11.96
CA THR A 79 -8.10 -11.64 -13.23
C THR A 79 -6.70 -11.86 -13.77
N PRO A 80 -6.49 -12.64 -14.84
CA PRO A 80 -5.16 -12.76 -15.46
C PRO A 80 -4.53 -11.42 -15.89
N GLU A 81 -5.34 -10.39 -16.08
CA GLU A 81 -4.93 -9.08 -16.56
C GLU A 81 -4.61 -8.09 -15.45
N ARG A 82 -5.40 -8.10 -14.35
CA ARG A 82 -5.38 -7.03 -13.33
C ARG A 82 -5.65 -7.54 -11.92
N ILE A 83 -5.19 -6.77 -10.95
CA ILE A 83 -5.69 -6.79 -9.57
C ILE A 83 -6.79 -5.73 -9.45
N TYR A 84 -7.81 -6.05 -8.65
CA TYR A 84 -8.91 -5.16 -8.31
C TYR A 84 -9.01 -4.99 -6.80
N LEU A 85 -9.14 -3.76 -6.37
CA LEU A 85 -9.33 -3.35 -4.98
C LEU A 85 -10.69 -2.69 -4.84
N LEU A 86 -11.45 -3.10 -3.83
CA LEU A 86 -12.63 -2.41 -3.33
C LEU A 86 -12.32 -1.90 -1.93
N LEU A 87 -12.41 -0.60 -1.72
CA LEU A 87 -12.30 0.06 -0.41
C LEU A 87 -13.68 0.60 -0.02
N GLU A 88 -14.12 0.33 1.19
CA GLU A 88 -15.23 1.02 1.86
C GLU A 88 -14.69 1.75 3.09
N PHE A 89 -15.02 3.02 3.25
CA PHE A 89 -14.58 3.80 4.38
C PHE A 89 -15.61 4.88 4.78
N VAL A 90 -15.51 5.30 6.03
CA VAL A 90 -16.14 6.51 6.57
C VAL A 90 -15.02 7.51 6.75
N ASP A 91 -15.28 8.75 6.37
CA ASP A 91 -14.42 9.90 6.51
C ASP A 91 -15.37 11.09 6.68
N ASP A 92 -15.17 11.91 7.72
CA ASP A 92 -16.13 12.94 8.07
C ASP A 92 -15.93 14.23 7.24
N ILE A 93 -14.74 14.49 6.70
CA ILE A 93 -14.42 15.63 5.85
C ILE A 93 -13.52 15.22 4.69
N LEU A 94 -14.03 15.23 3.47
CA LEU A 94 -13.21 14.96 2.28
C LEU A 94 -12.49 16.22 1.79
N ILE A 95 -11.17 16.16 1.71
CA ILE A 95 -10.28 17.26 1.31
C ILE A 95 -9.50 16.91 0.02
N ASP A 96 -9.61 17.80 -0.98
CA ASP A 96 -8.79 17.81 -2.20
C ASP A 96 -8.47 19.26 -2.56
N THR A 97 -7.42 19.81 -1.96
CA THR A 97 -7.02 21.21 -2.09
C THR A 97 -5.85 21.42 -3.02
N HIS A 98 -5.02 20.40 -3.23
CA HIS A 98 -3.83 20.46 -4.07
C HIS A 98 -4.16 20.20 -5.54
N ARG A 99 -4.49 21.28 -6.28
CA ARG A 99 -4.94 21.21 -7.68
C ARG A 99 -3.95 20.62 -8.69
N ASP A 100 -2.65 20.70 -8.38
CA ASP A 100 -1.61 20.04 -9.17
C ASP A 100 -1.37 18.66 -8.57
N PRO A 101 -1.80 17.57 -9.22
CA PRO A 101 -1.71 16.22 -8.66
C PRO A 101 -0.28 15.75 -8.42
N LEU A 102 0.72 16.47 -8.93
CA LEU A 102 2.13 16.17 -8.71
C LEU A 102 2.71 16.90 -7.48
N GLN A 103 1.92 17.70 -6.79
CA GLN A 103 2.38 18.45 -5.62
C GLN A 103 1.65 17.98 -4.37
N ARG A 104 2.43 17.53 -3.37
CA ARG A 104 1.91 17.15 -2.04
C ARG A 104 0.77 16.13 -2.12
N TYR A 105 0.85 15.21 -3.07
CA TYR A 105 -0.14 14.19 -3.40
C TYR A 105 -0.42 13.18 -2.27
N TRP A 106 0.23 13.33 -1.13
CA TRP A 106 0.04 12.57 0.10
C TRP A 106 -0.55 13.39 1.26
N ASP A 107 -0.83 14.68 1.05
CA ASP A 107 -1.26 15.59 2.12
C ASP A 107 -2.77 15.88 2.12
N ASP A 108 -3.49 15.64 1.05
CA ASP A 108 -4.94 15.58 0.98
C ASP A 108 -5.44 14.14 1.23
N ASP A 109 -6.75 13.90 1.21
CA ASP A 109 -7.33 12.57 1.31
C ASP A 109 -6.89 11.70 0.15
N THR A 110 -6.12 10.69 0.46
CA THR A 110 -5.44 9.90 -0.55
C THR A 110 -5.44 8.42 -0.18
N LEU A 111 -5.96 7.60 -1.09
CA LEU A 111 -5.77 6.15 -1.04
C LEU A 111 -4.36 5.82 -1.51
N GLU A 112 -3.60 5.08 -0.73
CA GLU A 112 -2.29 4.56 -1.15
C GLU A 112 -2.35 3.04 -1.34
N VAL A 113 -1.86 2.55 -2.49
CA VAL A 113 -1.75 1.13 -2.79
C VAL A 113 -0.31 0.79 -3.15
N PHE A 114 0.28 -0.09 -2.36
CA PHE A 114 1.66 -0.51 -2.48
C PHE A 114 1.73 -1.91 -3.06
N ILE A 115 2.52 -2.09 -4.11
CA ILE A 115 2.64 -3.37 -4.82
C ILE A 115 4.10 -3.65 -5.15
N ASP A 116 4.58 -4.81 -4.68
CA ASP A 116 5.84 -5.43 -5.04
C ASP A 116 5.52 -6.73 -5.79
N GLU A 117 5.75 -6.75 -7.09
CA GLU A 117 5.24 -7.78 -8.01
C GLU A 117 5.79 -9.17 -7.70
N ASP A 118 7.06 -9.29 -7.31
CA ASP A 118 7.74 -10.55 -7.07
C ASP A 118 7.94 -10.87 -5.58
N HIS A 119 7.40 -10.01 -4.69
CA HIS A 119 7.53 -10.13 -3.24
C HIS A 119 8.99 -10.15 -2.74
N SER A 120 9.88 -9.46 -3.44
CA SER A 120 11.30 -9.40 -3.10
C SER A 120 11.61 -8.51 -1.90
N GLY A 121 10.72 -7.57 -1.60
CA GLY A 121 10.91 -6.60 -0.51
C GLY A 121 12.05 -5.61 -0.80
N GLY A 122 12.50 -4.92 0.25
CA GLY A 122 13.65 -4.03 0.18
C GLY A 122 13.33 -2.62 -0.32
N ASN A 123 14.38 -1.86 -0.64
CA ASN A 123 14.25 -0.46 -1.02
C ASN A 123 13.68 -0.28 -2.43
N HIS A 124 12.64 0.53 -2.55
CA HIS A 124 12.04 0.89 -3.84
C HIS A 124 11.88 2.39 -4.06
N GLN A 125 12.46 3.23 -3.23
CA GLN A 125 12.21 4.68 -3.18
C GLN A 125 12.37 5.41 -4.53
N PHE A 126 13.38 5.04 -5.33
CA PHE A 126 13.65 5.67 -6.62
C PHE A 126 13.97 4.61 -7.70
N ASN A 127 13.25 3.52 -7.64
CA ASN A 127 13.31 2.44 -8.61
C ASN A 127 11.96 1.74 -8.65
N HIS A 128 11.76 0.82 -9.61
CA HIS A 128 10.50 0.13 -9.80
C HIS A 128 10.49 -1.29 -9.21
N ASN A 129 11.28 -1.54 -8.15
CA ASN A 129 11.19 -2.78 -7.39
C ASN A 129 9.80 -2.95 -6.72
N ALA A 130 9.16 -1.84 -6.39
CA ALA A 130 7.74 -1.77 -6.03
C ALA A 130 7.16 -0.43 -6.46
N PHE A 131 5.83 -0.36 -6.54
CA PHE A 131 5.08 0.88 -6.76
C PHE A 131 4.32 1.27 -5.51
N ALA A 132 4.30 2.58 -5.22
CA ALA A 132 3.50 3.21 -4.17
C ALA A 132 2.50 4.19 -4.81
N TYR A 133 1.41 3.66 -5.37
CA TYR A 133 0.41 4.48 -6.03
C TYR A 133 -0.37 5.31 -5.02
N HIS A 134 -0.38 6.61 -5.19
CA HIS A 134 -1.20 7.55 -4.44
C HIS A 134 -2.37 8.00 -5.32
N PHE A 135 -3.58 7.69 -4.89
CA PHE A 135 -4.82 8.04 -5.57
C PHE A 135 -5.50 9.17 -4.82
N ALA A 136 -5.45 10.38 -5.35
CA ALA A 136 -6.23 11.49 -4.82
C ALA A 136 -7.72 11.39 -5.27
N LEU A 137 -8.58 12.24 -4.72
CA LEU A 137 -10.00 12.25 -5.04
C LEU A 137 -10.29 12.56 -6.52
N ASP A 138 -9.32 13.09 -7.26
CA ASP A 138 -9.39 13.26 -8.72
C ASP A 138 -9.19 11.97 -9.53
N ASN A 139 -8.95 10.83 -8.84
CA ASN A 139 -8.69 9.50 -9.39
C ASN A 139 -7.39 9.37 -10.19
N GLN A 140 -6.45 10.30 -10.07
CA GLN A 140 -5.12 10.14 -10.65
C GLN A 140 -4.23 9.30 -9.73
N ALA A 141 -3.38 8.47 -10.34
CA ALA A 141 -2.39 7.68 -9.61
C ALA A 141 -1.01 8.32 -9.77
N ILE A 142 -0.43 8.73 -8.66
CA ILE A 142 0.87 9.39 -8.60
C ILE A 142 1.84 8.50 -7.81
N ASP A 143 3.07 8.43 -8.27
CA ASP A 143 4.21 7.85 -7.55
C ASP A 143 5.48 8.63 -7.91
N ILE A 144 6.58 8.34 -7.21
CA ILE A 144 7.86 8.99 -7.50
C ILE A 144 8.64 8.17 -8.53
N GLY A 145 9.06 8.82 -9.61
CA GLY A 145 9.84 8.18 -10.65
C GLY A 145 11.32 7.97 -10.30
N THR A 146 12.02 7.24 -11.17
CA THR A 146 13.46 6.97 -11.00
C THR A 146 14.32 8.23 -11.09
N ASP A 147 13.79 9.32 -11.64
CA ASP A 147 14.41 10.65 -11.67
C ASP A 147 14.14 11.47 -10.40
N GLN A 148 13.55 10.88 -9.36
CA GLN A 148 13.18 11.49 -8.08
C GLN A 148 12.12 12.58 -8.21
N ARG A 149 11.27 12.50 -9.22
CA ARG A 149 10.16 13.44 -9.44
C ARG A 149 8.82 12.72 -9.38
N PRO A 150 7.78 13.36 -8.84
CA PRO A 150 6.44 12.85 -8.96
C PRO A 150 6.04 12.67 -10.42
N ARG A 151 5.41 11.54 -10.72
CA ARG A 151 4.93 11.16 -12.04
C ARG A 151 3.53 10.59 -11.96
N SER A 152 2.74 10.83 -13.01
CA SER A 152 1.45 10.17 -13.16
C SER A 152 1.63 8.78 -13.77
N TYR A 153 1.16 7.78 -13.05
CA TYR A 153 1.01 6.39 -13.49
C TYR A 153 -0.47 6.03 -13.74
N SER A 154 -1.31 7.02 -13.99
CA SER A 154 -2.75 6.83 -14.24
C SER A 154 -3.04 5.93 -15.43
N HIS A 155 -2.07 5.68 -16.30
CA HIS A 155 -2.19 4.70 -17.39
C HIS A 155 -2.05 3.24 -16.94
N HIS A 156 -1.62 2.98 -15.69
CA HIS A 156 -1.59 1.64 -15.09
C HIS A 156 -2.92 1.25 -14.48
N VAL A 157 -3.86 2.21 -14.29
CA VAL A 157 -4.98 2.02 -13.38
C VAL A 157 -6.30 2.51 -13.98
N GLU A 158 -7.40 1.99 -13.43
CA GLU A 158 -8.71 2.65 -13.44
C GLU A 158 -9.11 2.88 -11.99
N SER A 159 -9.66 4.03 -11.68
CA SER A 159 -10.07 4.41 -10.32
C SER A 159 -11.39 5.17 -10.37
N ARG A 160 -12.31 4.83 -9.47
CA ARG A 160 -13.58 5.55 -9.28
C ARG A 160 -14.03 5.41 -7.85
N TRP A 161 -14.54 6.50 -7.28
CA TRP A 161 -15.18 6.48 -5.98
C TRP A 161 -16.54 7.17 -6.03
N GLN A 162 -17.41 6.80 -5.12
CA GLN A 162 -18.69 7.42 -4.88
C GLN A 162 -18.98 7.53 -3.39
N GLN A 163 -19.54 8.66 -2.98
CA GLN A 163 -20.04 8.86 -1.63
C GLN A 163 -21.52 8.48 -1.57
N ASN A 164 -21.85 7.58 -0.65
CA ASN A 164 -23.21 7.22 -0.28
C ASN A 164 -23.61 7.97 1.00
N ALA A 165 -24.83 7.69 1.52
CA ALA A 165 -25.31 8.35 2.73
C ALA A 165 -24.46 8.03 3.97
N ASP A 166 -23.90 6.82 4.04
CA ASP A 166 -23.27 6.27 5.23
C ASP A 166 -21.78 5.94 5.06
N ASN A 167 -21.27 5.90 3.83
CA ASN A 167 -19.88 5.53 3.53
C ASN A 167 -19.44 6.03 2.15
N ILE A 168 -18.15 5.87 1.91
CA ILE A 168 -17.52 6.07 0.62
C ILE A 168 -17.07 4.71 0.09
N VAL A 169 -17.32 4.46 -1.19
CA VAL A 169 -16.86 3.26 -1.90
C VAL A 169 -15.87 3.69 -2.96
N TRP A 170 -14.69 3.08 -2.95
CA TRP A 170 -13.63 3.33 -3.93
C TRP A 170 -13.21 2.04 -4.59
N GLU A 171 -13.29 1.99 -5.90
CA GLU A 171 -12.83 0.85 -6.69
C GLU A 171 -11.63 1.24 -7.53
N VAL A 172 -10.64 0.36 -7.55
CA VAL A 172 -9.41 0.52 -8.32
C VAL A 172 -9.08 -0.78 -9.03
N SER A 173 -8.68 -0.71 -10.30
CA SER A 173 -8.00 -1.79 -10.98
C SER A 173 -6.58 -1.40 -11.36
N ILE A 174 -5.63 -2.34 -11.28
CA ILE A 174 -4.20 -2.06 -11.45
C ILE A 174 -3.56 -3.08 -12.38
N ASP A 175 -2.93 -2.63 -13.44
CA ASP A 175 -1.99 -3.39 -14.25
C ASP A 175 -0.69 -3.59 -13.48
N ILE A 176 -0.18 -4.82 -13.43
CA ILE A 176 1.00 -5.15 -12.63
C ILE A 176 2.23 -5.21 -13.52
N TYR A 177 3.29 -4.52 -13.10
CA TYR A 177 4.58 -4.46 -13.81
C TYR A 177 5.71 -5.02 -12.95
N THR A 178 6.73 -5.55 -13.60
CA THR A 178 7.97 -6.01 -12.95
C THR A 178 8.92 -4.84 -12.66
N ASP A 179 9.99 -5.11 -11.93
CA ASP A 179 11.12 -4.20 -11.68
C ASP A 179 11.87 -3.76 -12.95
N ASP A 180 11.64 -4.46 -14.07
CA ASP A 180 12.13 -4.08 -15.40
C ASP A 180 11.41 -2.86 -16.00
N TYR A 181 10.34 -2.37 -15.38
CA TYR A 181 9.63 -1.18 -15.84
C TYR A 181 10.59 0.00 -16.03
N ARG A 182 10.35 0.77 -17.09
CA ARG A 182 11.15 1.98 -17.39
C ARG A 182 10.21 3.16 -17.64
N ASP A 183 10.48 4.27 -16.99
CA ASP A 183 9.80 5.52 -17.28
C ASP A 183 10.03 5.94 -18.74
N ASP A 184 9.04 6.61 -19.31
CA ASP A 184 9.12 7.25 -20.63
C ASP A 184 9.37 6.29 -21.82
N VAL A 185 9.01 4.97 -21.69
CA VAL A 185 9.10 4.02 -22.81
C VAL A 185 7.77 3.29 -23.06
N ASP A 186 7.42 3.09 -24.31
CA ASP A 186 6.16 2.45 -24.74
C ASP A 186 6.24 0.91 -24.76
N THR A 187 7.37 0.33 -24.38
CA THR A 187 7.62 -1.11 -24.45
C THR A 187 7.28 -1.86 -23.16
N ASN A 188 6.97 -1.14 -22.07
CA ASN A 188 6.49 -1.77 -20.85
C ASN A 188 5.26 -2.64 -21.13
N ARG A 189 5.20 -3.80 -20.51
CA ARG A 189 4.03 -4.69 -20.59
C ARG A 189 3.68 -5.18 -19.22
N PRO A 190 2.40 -5.13 -18.84
CA PRO A 190 1.96 -5.74 -17.61
C PRO A 190 2.16 -7.26 -17.63
N VAL A 191 2.36 -7.85 -16.48
CA VAL A 191 2.49 -9.30 -16.32
C VAL A 191 1.13 -9.97 -16.41
N THR A 192 1.10 -11.22 -16.89
CA THR A 192 -0.08 -12.06 -16.76
C THR A 192 -0.10 -12.72 -15.39
N LEU A 193 -1.15 -12.47 -14.61
CA LEU A 193 -1.32 -13.01 -13.28
C LEU A 193 -1.79 -14.48 -13.34
N TYR A 194 -1.47 -15.26 -12.31
CA TYR A 194 -1.82 -16.69 -12.21
C TYR A 194 -2.04 -17.11 -10.75
N ALA A 195 -2.85 -18.13 -10.55
CA ALA A 195 -3.09 -18.68 -9.21
C ALA A 195 -1.80 -19.26 -8.62
N GLY A 196 -1.55 -18.95 -7.36
CA GLY A 196 -0.33 -19.31 -6.64
C GLY A 196 0.73 -18.20 -6.62
N LYS A 197 0.59 -17.12 -7.44
CA LYS A 197 1.50 -15.98 -7.39
C LYS A 197 1.44 -15.32 -6.01
N LEU A 198 2.61 -14.99 -5.47
CA LEU A 198 2.78 -14.18 -4.27
C LEU A 198 3.30 -12.81 -4.67
N MET A 199 2.79 -11.79 -4.03
CA MET A 199 3.17 -10.39 -4.23
C MET A 199 3.27 -9.70 -2.89
N GLY A 200 4.11 -8.69 -2.75
CA GLY A 200 4.05 -7.74 -1.66
C GLY A 200 2.87 -6.79 -1.87
N PHE A 201 2.07 -6.56 -0.83
CA PHE A 201 0.86 -5.76 -0.92
C PHE A 201 0.54 -5.05 0.39
N MET A 202 0.17 -3.80 0.27
CA MET A 202 -0.27 -3.00 1.40
C MET A 202 -1.24 -1.92 0.92
N VAL A 203 -2.20 -1.57 1.75
CA VAL A 203 -3.16 -0.49 1.50
C VAL A 203 -3.07 0.51 2.64
N ALA A 204 -3.13 1.79 2.34
CA ALA A 204 -3.20 2.84 3.34
C ALA A 204 -4.11 3.99 2.89
N TYR A 205 -4.43 4.84 3.83
CA TYR A 205 -5.19 6.07 3.61
C TYR A 205 -4.53 7.22 4.34
N CYS A 206 -4.34 8.33 3.63
CA CYS A 206 -4.01 9.62 4.18
C CYS A 206 -5.33 10.35 4.45
N ASP A 207 -5.49 10.85 5.64
CA ASP A 207 -6.68 11.52 6.13
C ASP A 207 -6.32 12.96 6.53
N ASN A 208 -7.10 13.92 6.07
CA ASN A 208 -6.89 15.35 6.30
C ASN A 208 -8.22 16.10 6.46
N ASP A 209 -8.46 16.69 7.62
CA ASP A 209 -9.65 17.47 7.93
C ASP A 209 -9.51 18.98 7.69
N GLY A 210 -8.49 19.39 6.93
CA GLY A 210 -8.29 20.79 6.55
C GLY A 210 -7.03 21.42 7.10
N SER A 211 -6.06 20.65 7.56
CA SER A 211 -4.72 21.13 7.88
C SER A 211 -3.83 21.23 6.64
N ASP A 212 -2.64 21.85 6.80
CA ASP A 212 -1.68 22.00 5.71
C ASP A 212 -1.02 20.69 5.25
N ILE A 213 -1.13 19.63 6.08
CA ILE A 213 -0.57 18.29 5.84
C ILE A 213 -1.56 17.25 6.35
N ARG A 214 -1.48 16.02 5.84
CA ARG A 214 -2.30 14.91 6.36
C ARG A 214 -2.22 14.81 7.88
N GLU A 215 -3.35 14.63 8.51
CA GLU A 215 -3.47 14.54 9.96
C GLU A 215 -3.25 13.12 10.46
N HIS A 216 -3.74 12.15 9.70
CA HIS A 216 -3.54 10.73 9.96
C HIS A 216 -2.95 10.00 8.75
N PHE A 217 -2.28 8.88 9.04
CA PHE A 217 -1.89 7.91 8.03
C PHE A 217 -2.14 6.51 8.58
N ILE A 218 -3.09 5.81 7.96
CA ILE A 218 -3.65 4.56 8.46
C ILE A 218 -3.39 3.47 7.42
N GLY A 219 -2.90 2.31 7.84
CA GLY A 219 -2.57 1.22 6.91
C GLY A 219 -3.05 -0.16 7.33
N SER A 220 -2.95 -1.07 6.38
CA SER A 220 -3.34 -2.47 6.52
C SER A 220 -2.33 -3.33 7.26
N GLU A 221 -1.05 -2.90 7.33
CA GLU A 221 0.04 -3.70 7.86
C GLU A 221 0.68 -3.05 9.10
N PHE A 222 1.16 -3.90 10.01
CA PHE A 222 1.89 -3.43 11.19
C PHE A 222 3.29 -2.96 10.79
N ALA A 223 3.64 -1.73 11.17
CA ALA A 223 4.99 -1.20 11.04
C ALA A 223 5.60 -0.95 12.42
N ALA A 224 6.75 -1.58 12.70
CA ALA A 224 7.50 -1.38 13.93
C ALA A 224 8.43 -0.16 13.85
N GLY A 225 8.81 0.36 15.03
CA GLY A 225 9.76 1.49 15.17
C GLY A 225 9.12 2.85 15.03
N ASP A 226 9.97 3.89 14.91
CA ASP A 226 9.54 5.29 14.94
C ASP A 226 9.10 5.82 13.56
N HIS A 227 9.61 5.23 12.47
CA HIS A 227 9.26 5.61 11.09
C HIS A 227 8.29 4.58 10.49
N LYS A 228 7.04 4.61 10.94
CA LYS A 228 6.01 3.64 10.52
C LYS A 228 5.50 3.91 9.11
N ASP A 229 5.62 5.14 8.65
CA ASP A 229 5.18 5.66 7.35
C ASP A 229 6.16 5.37 6.19
N ARG A 230 7.20 4.58 6.42
CA ARG A 230 8.25 4.31 5.42
C ARG A 230 7.86 3.36 4.28
N GLY A 231 6.59 3.01 4.13
CA GLY A 231 6.09 2.15 3.05
C GLY A 231 6.49 2.62 1.65
N TRP A 232 6.62 3.93 1.44
CA TRP A 232 7.08 4.51 0.18
C TRP A 232 8.59 4.33 -0.12
N ILE A 233 9.34 3.75 0.84
CA ILE A 233 10.79 3.48 0.72
C ILE A 233 11.06 1.97 0.76
N ASP A 234 10.33 1.23 1.60
CA ASP A 234 10.70 -0.11 2.04
C ASP A 234 9.54 -1.10 1.82
N ALA A 235 9.59 -1.82 0.70
CA ALA A 235 8.65 -2.90 0.39
C ALA A 235 8.75 -4.08 1.39
N GLY A 236 9.79 -4.11 2.22
CA GLY A 236 9.92 -5.03 3.33
C GLY A 236 8.81 -4.90 4.37
N LEU A 237 8.01 -3.83 4.39
CA LEU A 237 6.83 -3.66 5.25
C LEU A 237 5.56 -4.30 4.70
N PHE A 238 5.51 -4.58 3.39
CA PHE A 238 4.28 -5.03 2.76
C PHE A 238 3.88 -6.42 3.28
N GLY A 239 2.58 -6.64 3.44
CA GLY A 239 2.00 -7.96 3.65
C GLY A 239 2.13 -8.83 2.40
N THR A 240 1.63 -10.05 2.49
CA THR A 240 1.62 -10.99 1.35
C THR A 240 0.25 -11.04 0.72
N LEU A 241 0.15 -10.74 -0.57
CA LEU A 241 -1.01 -11.03 -1.41
C LEU A 241 -0.77 -12.36 -2.13
N GLN A 242 -1.59 -13.35 -1.82
CA GLN A 242 -1.61 -14.64 -2.50
C GLN A 242 -2.79 -14.73 -3.45
N LEU A 243 -2.54 -14.88 -4.73
CA LEU A 243 -3.58 -15.09 -5.73
C LEU A 243 -4.05 -16.55 -5.67
N VAL A 244 -5.36 -16.76 -5.46
CA VAL A 244 -5.96 -18.10 -5.38
C VAL A 244 -7.11 -18.24 -6.38
N GLU A 245 -7.51 -19.50 -6.72
CA GLU A 245 -8.66 -19.78 -7.59
C GLU A 245 -10.01 -19.41 -6.95
#